data_956be0110e633311c87c9833f78acb50
#
_entry.id   956be0110e633311c87c9833f78acb50
#
_cell.length_a   1.000
_cell.length_b   1.000
_cell.length_c   1.000
_cell.angle_alpha   90.00
_cell.angle_beta   90.00
_cell.angle_gamma   90.00
#
_symmetry.space_group_name_H-M   'P 1'
#
loop_
_entity.id
_entity.type
_entity.pdbx_description
1 polymer ?
#
loop_
_entity_poly.entity_id
_entity_poly.type
_entity_poly.pdbx_seq_one_letter_code
_entity_poly.pdbx_strand_id
1 'polypeptide(L)'
;LKALEDRGVIAGYTLALARPHSAPRIHAIVLISIESRSEADVVKALSRRHEIDQVHSVSGRYDLCAMVSTESTHELDALLDRIRAIKGVNETFSTLLLSTKLARPE
;
A
#
# COMPACT_ATOMS: atom_id res chain seq x y z
N LEU A 1 0.59 -20.75 -12.25
CA LEU A 1 1.12 -20.28 -12.00
C LEU A 1 1.57 -19.94 -11.61
N LYS A 2 1.41 -19.82 -11.60
CA LYS A 2 1.91 -19.23 -11.38
C LYS A 2 1.74 -18.51 -10.88
N ALA A 3 1.09 -18.30 -10.99
CA ALA A 3 1.15 -17.46 -10.49
C ALA A 3 1.02 -17.05 -10.23
N LEU A 4 0.62 -16.86 -10.51
CA LEU A 4 0.94 -16.29 -10.20
C LEU A 4 1.21 -15.97 -9.60
N GLU A 5 1.11 -15.82 -9.84
CA GLU A 5 1.68 -15.37 -9.37
C GLU A 5 1.87 -14.83 -8.89
N ASP A 6 1.67 -15.04 -9.14
CA ASP A 6 2.06 -14.38 -8.75
C ASP A 6 1.81 -13.74 -8.59
N ARG A 7 1.48 -13.66 -8.70
CA ARG A 7 1.41 -12.93 -8.66
C ARG A 7 0.98 -12.50 -8.07
N GLY A 8 0.42 -12.95 -8.90
CA GLY A 8 0.29 -12.20 -8.48
C GLY A 8 -0.19 -12.29 -8.21
N VAL A 9 -0.34 -12.37 -8.46
CA VAL A 9 -0.30 -12.20 -8.24
C VAL A 9 -0.44 -12.05 -8.08
N ILE A 10 -0.82 -12.20 -8.21
CA ILE A 10 -0.62 -11.92 -8.09
C ILE A 10 -0.78 -11.48 -7.76
N ALA A 11 -1.17 -11.59 -8.13
CA ALA A 11 -1.05 -11.07 -7.80
C ALA A 11 -1.30 -10.88 -7.45
N GLY A 12 -1.62 -10.92 -7.74
CA GLY A 12 -1.52 -10.55 -7.34
C GLY A 12 -1.61 -11.11 -7.04
N TYR A 13 -1.85 -11.42 -7.45
CA TYR A 13 -1.53 -11.92 -7.32
C TYR A 13 -1.41 -12.58 -6.91
N THR A 14 -1.59 -12.94 -7.10
CA THR A 14 -1.20 -13.55 -6.91
C THR A 14 -1.12 -14.13 -6.53
N LEU A 15 -1.55 -14.39 -6.40
CA LEU A 15 -1.51 -15.10 -6.13
C LEU A 15 -1.64 -15.64 -5.62
N ALA A 16 -2.15 -15.66 -5.65
CA ALA A 16 -2.43 -16.25 -5.14
C ALA A 16 -2.19 -16.99 -4.51
N LEU A 17 -1.92 -17.39 -4.40
CA LEU A 17 -1.98 -18.12 -3.46
C LEU A 17 -2.45 -17.68 -2.33
N ALA A 18 -2.99 -17.19 -2.48
CA ALA A 18 -3.77 -16.57 -1.50
C ALA A 18 -3.85 -17.34 -0.25
N ARG A 19 -4.04 -16.63 0.81
CA ARG A 19 -4.30 -17.28 2.06
C ARG A 19 -5.71 -17.83 2.01
N PRO A 20 -5.86 -19.12 2.10
CA PRO A 20 -7.14 -19.73 1.75
C PRO A 20 -8.29 -19.36 2.66
N HIS A 21 -8.06 -19.00 3.89
CA HIS A 21 -9.15 -18.68 4.79
C HIS A 21 -9.04 -17.31 5.38
N SER A 22 -8.35 -16.44 4.68
CA SER A 22 -8.28 -15.05 5.12
C SER A 22 -9.62 -14.40 4.95
N ALA A 23 -9.99 -13.58 5.88
CA ALA A 23 -11.08 -12.66 5.67
C ALA A 23 -10.70 -11.72 4.54
N PRO A 24 -11.69 -11.18 3.83
CA PRO A 24 -11.38 -10.18 2.82
C PRO A 24 -10.62 -9.03 3.45
N ARG A 25 -9.59 -8.59 2.77
CA ARG A 25 -8.78 -7.49 3.27
C ARG A 25 -9.20 -6.19 2.61
N ILE A 26 -8.99 -5.12 3.34
CA ILE A 26 -9.24 -3.80 2.84
C ILE A 26 -7.93 -3.32 2.19
N HIS A 27 -8.02 -2.91 0.94
CA HIS A 27 -6.88 -2.39 0.21
C HIS A 27 -7.05 -0.91 -0.02
N ALA A 28 -5.96 -0.18 0.11
CA ALA A 28 -6.00 1.26 -0.05
C ALA A 28 -4.71 1.74 -0.69
N ILE A 29 -4.80 2.91 -1.29
CA ILE A 29 -3.64 3.61 -1.83
C ILE A 29 -3.47 4.87 -1.01
N VAL A 30 -2.25 5.09 -0.52
CA VAL A 30 -1.93 6.27 0.26
C VAL A 30 -0.89 7.08 -0.50
N LEU A 31 -1.27 8.28 -0.91
CA LEU A 31 -0.35 9.20 -1.57
C LEU A 31 0.27 10.08 -0.50
N ILE A 32 1.57 10.26 -0.58
CA ILE A 32 2.33 10.91 0.48
C ILE A 32 3.21 11.99 -0.13
N SER A 33 3.12 13.21 0.40
CA SER A 33 4.09 14.23 0.04
C SER A 33 5.08 14.36 1.18
N ILE A 34 6.34 14.55 0.83
CA ILE A 34 7.43 14.54 1.81
C ILE A 34 8.29 15.77 1.64
N GLU A 35 9.04 16.08 2.68
CA GLU A 35 9.99 17.17 2.62
C GLU A 35 11.21 16.76 1.81
N SER A 36 11.89 17.76 1.25
CA SER A 36 13.13 17.53 0.51
C SER A 36 14.10 16.72 1.33
N ARG A 37 14.72 15.75 0.69
CA ARG A 37 15.77 14.93 1.31
C ARG A 37 15.26 13.99 2.38
N SER A 38 13.94 13.82 2.48
CA SER A 38 13.38 12.91 3.47
C SER A 38 12.98 11.58 2.88
N GLU A 39 13.12 11.41 1.56
CA GLU A 39 12.56 10.21 0.92
C GLU A 39 13.13 8.93 1.50
N ALA A 40 14.45 8.82 1.65
CA ALA A 40 15.04 7.59 2.13
C ALA A 40 14.57 7.26 3.54
N ASP A 41 14.50 8.26 4.40
CA ASP A 41 14.07 8.05 5.78
C ASP A 41 12.60 7.66 5.86
N VAL A 42 11.76 8.30 5.03
CA VAL A 42 10.35 7.99 5.03
C VAL A 42 10.12 6.58 4.49
N VAL A 43 10.78 6.21 3.39
CA VAL A 43 10.65 4.87 2.84
C VAL A 43 11.11 3.83 3.86
N LYS A 44 12.18 4.10 4.57
CA LYS A 44 12.67 3.18 5.59
C LYS A 44 11.65 2.99 6.70
N ALA A 45 11.03 4.09 7.15
CA ALA A 45 10.00 4.01 8.18
C ALA A 45 8.79 3.24 7.68
N LEU A 46 8.37 3.47 6.43
CA LEU A 46 7.25 2.75 5.87
C LEU A 46 7.55 1.26 5.76
N SER A 47 8.78 0.91 5.43
CA SER A 47 9.14 -0.49 5.22
C SER A 47 9.03 -1.32 6.50
N ARG A 48 8.95 -0.67 7.65
CA ARG A 48 8.81 -1.37 8.93
C ARG A 48 7.38 -1.78 9.24
N ARG A 49 6.42 -1.32 8.44
CA ARG A 49 5.01 -1.64 8.69
C ARG A 49 4.61 -2.80 7.79
N HIS A 50 4.13 -3.88 8.40
CA HIS A 50 3.74 -5.07 7.63
C HIS A 50 2.49 -4.83 6.78
N GLU A 51 1.69 -3.82 7.12
CA GLU A 51 0.49 -3.50 6.36
C GLU A 51 0.80 -2.90 5.00
N ILE A 52 2.02 -2.41 4.81
CA ILE A 52 2.40 -1.74 3.57
C ILE A 52 2.98 -2.77 2.62
N ASP A 53 2.27 -2.98 1.51
CA ASP A 53 2.65 -4.00 0.55
C ASP A 53 3.69 -3.49 -0.45
N GLN A 54 3.55 -2.26 -0.89
CA GLN A 54 4.43 -1.67 -1.89
C GLN A 54 4.52 -0.17 -1.67
N VAL A 55 5.66 0.39 -2.05
CA VAL A 55 5.86 1.83 -2.05
C VAL A 55 6.50 2.19 -3.39
N HIS A 56 5.90 3.14 -4.08
CA HIS A 56 6.39 3.60 -5.38
C HIS A 56 6.66 5.09 -5.32
N SER A 57 7.66 5.54 -6.05
CA SER A 57 7.80 6.97 -6.23
C SER A 57 6.89 7.37 -7.39
N VAL A 58 6.26 8.53 -7.27
CA VAL A 58 5.30 8.99 -8.28
C VAL A 58 5.61 10.44 -8.62
N SER A 59 5.12 10.84 -9.77
CA SER A 59 5.27 12.23 -10.20
C SER A 59 4.00 12.99 -9.87
N GLY A 60 4.10 14.31 -9.83
CA GLY A 60 2.98 15.17 -9.61
C GLY A 60 3.01 15.78 -8.22
N ARG A 61 1.83 15.97 -7.67
CA ARG A 61 1.70 16.66 -6.40
C ARG A 61 2.27 15.87 -5.23
N TYR A 62 2.21 14.55 -5.31
CA TYR A 62 2.70 13.68 -4.26
C TYR A 62 3.99 13.03 -4.69
N ASP A 63 4.78 12.59 -3.72
CA ASP A 63 6.10 12.04 -3.97
C ASP A 63 6.12 10.51 -3.93
N LEU A 64 5.31 9.93 -3.05
CA LEU A 64 5.27 8.49 -2.88
C LEU A 64 3.83 7.98 -2.93
N CYS A 65 3.70 6.73 -3.34
CA CYS A 65 2.43 6.04 -3.35
C CYS A 65 2.64 4.72 -2.62
N ALA A 66 1.95 4.55 -1.51
CA ALA A 66 2.03 3.31 -0.73
C ALA A 66 0.76 2.50 -0.96
N MET A 67 0.93 1.23 -1.28
CA MET A 67 -0.20 0.32 -1.40
C MET A 67 -0.27 -0.49 -0.12
N VAL A 68 -1.40 -0.43 0.56
CA VAL A 68 -1.53 -1.00 1.89
C VAL A 68 -2.73 -1.94 1.94
N SER A 69 -2.69 -2.87 2.88
CA SER A 69 -3.83 -3.75 3.12
C SER A 69 -3.97 -3.98 4.61
N THR A 70 -5.21 -3.96 5.08
CA THR A 70 -5.52 -4.15 6.48
C THR A 70 -6.75 -5.05 6.60
N GLU A 71 -7.01 -5.50 7.81
CA GLU A 71 -8.16 -6.38 8.04
C GLU A 71 -9.43 -5.62 8.37
N SER A 72 -9.31 -4.35 8.75
CA SER A 72 -10.48 -3.55 9.10
C SER A 72 -10.20 -2.08 8.81
N THR A 73 -11.27 -1.30 8.74
CA THR A 73 -11.12 0.14 8.56
C THR A 73 -10.50 0.79 9.78
N HIS A 74 -10.74 0.21 10.95
CA HIS A 74 -10.12 0.71 12.17
C HIS A 74 -8.60 0.57 12.10
N GLU A 75 -8.14 -0.57 11.61
CA GLU A 75 -6.72 -0.82 11.45
C GLU A 75 -6.11 0.13 10.41
N LEU A 76 -6.86 0.37 9.34
CA LEU A 76 -6.39 1.31 8.31
C LEU A 76 -6.26 2.71 8.88
N ASP A 77 -7.23 3.14 9.67
CA ASP A 77 -7.18 4.46 10.27
C ASP A 77 -5.96 4.61 11.17
N ALA A 78 -5.67 3.59 11.96
CA ALA A 78 -4.49 3.60 12.82
C ALA A 78 -3.21 3.66 12.00
N LEU A 79 -3.16 2.93 10.89
CA LEU A 79 -2.00 2.96 10.00
C LEU A 79 -1.80 4.34 9.42
N LEU A 80 -2.88 5.00 8.99
CA LEU A 80 -2.77 6.33 8.43
C LEU A 80 -2.24 7.33 9.45
N ASP A 81 -2.66 7.20 10.71
CA ASP A 81 -2.13 8.05 11.76
C ASP A 81 -0.63 7.85 11.93
N ARG A 82 -0.18 6.60 11.87
CA ARG A 82 1.25 6.31 12.00
C ARG A 82 2.03 6.86 10.83
N ILE A 83 1.48 6.79 9.63
CA ILE A 83 2.16 7.34 8.46
C ILE A 83 2.29 8.86 8.60
N ARG A 84 1.21 9.51 9.02
CA ARG A 84 1.25 10.97 9.19
C ARG A 84 2.23 11.40 10.27
N ALA A 85 2.54 10.52 11.21
CA ALA A 85 3.48 10.84 12.29
C ALA A 85 4.93 10.65 11.88
N ILE A 86 5.22 10.10 10.72
CA ILE A 86 6.60 9.89 10.28
C ILE A 86 7.23 11.26 9.99
N LYS A 87 8.41 11.45 10.54
CA LYS A 87 9.14 12.69 10.31
C LYS A 87 9.45 12.82 8.82
N GLY A 88 9.16 13.97 8.25
CA GLY A 88 9.37 14.22 6.83
C GLY A 88 8.14 14.09 5.98
N VAL A 89 7.05 13.57 6.54
CA VAL A 89 5.78 13.48 5.82
C VAL A 89 5.03 14.79 6.00
N ASN A 90 4.66 15.43 4.88
CA ASN A 90 3.90 16.68 4.91
C ASN A 90 2.41 16.45 4.84
N GLU A 91 1.97 15.73 3.81
CA GLU A 91 0.55 15.48 3.59
C GLU A 91 0.34 14.05 3.16
N THR A 92 -0.82 13.53 3.47
CA THR A 92 -1.23 12.23 2.94
C THR A 92 -2.63 12.34 2.38
N PHE A 93 -2.89 11.54 1.36
CA PHE A 93 -4.22 11.40 0.78
C PHE A 93 -4.44 9.92 0.57
N SER A 94 -5.52 9.39 1.15
CA SER A 94 -5.78 7.96 1.05
C SER A 94 -7.10 7.72 0.35
N THR A 95 -7.17 6.59 -0.36
CA THR A 95 -8.39 6.18 -1.02
C THR A 95 -8.51 4.68 -0.93
N LEU A 96 -9.71 4.21 -0.67
CA LEU A 96 -9.97 2.78 -0.59
C LEU A 96 -10.21 2.22 -1.99
N LEU A 97 -9.70 1.01 -2.21
CA LEU A 97 -10.03 0.26 -3.40
C LEU A 97 -11.29 -0.53 -3.09
N LEU A 98 -12.35 -0.30 -3.85
CA LEU A 98 -13.63 -0.92 -3.56
C LEU A 98 -13.79 -2.25 -4.26
N SER A 99 -13.62 -2.27 -5.57
CA SER A 99 -13.72 -3.51 -6.31
C SER A 99 -12.87 -3.41 -7.55
N THR A 100 -12.38 -4.56 -7.98
CA THR A 100 -11.59 -4.63 -9.20
C THR A 100 -12.55 -4.80 -10.38
N LYS A 101 -12.50 -3.87 -11.31
CA LYS A 101 -13.37 -3.92 -12.50
C LYS A 101 -12.71 -4.63 -13.65
N LEU A 102 -11.39 -4.63 -13.68
CA LEU A 102 -10.63 -5.28 -14.73
C LEU A 102 -9.24 -5.57 -14.20
N ALA A 103 -8.77 -6.77 -14.41
CA ALA A 103 -7.39 -7.13 -14.07
C ALA A 103 -6.89 -8.02 -15.19
N ARG A 104 -5.73 -7.69 -15.75
CA ARG A 104 -5.15 -8.46 -16.83
C ARG A 104 -3.92 -9.19 -16.32
N PRO A 105 -3.71 -10.43 -16.73
CA PRO A 105 -2.47 -11.12 -16.38
C PRO A 105 -1.31 -10.48 -17.12
N GLU A 106 -0.14 -10.60 -16.59
CA GLU A 106 1.07 -10.05 -17.23
C GLU A 106 1.64 -10.96 -18.27
#